data_5384450feaf9b6865b795d5e1190a896
#
_entry.id   5384450feaf9b6865b795d5e1190a896
#
_cell.length_a   1.000
_cell.length_b   1.000
_cell.length_c   1.000
_cell.angle_alpha   90.00
_cell.angle_beta   90.00
_cell.angle_gamma   90.00
#
_symmetry.space_group_name_H-M   'P 1'
#
loop_
_entity.id
_entity.type
_entity.pdbx_description
1 polymer ?
#
loop_
_entity_poly.entity_id
_entity_poly.type
_entity_poly.pdbx_seq_one_letter_code
_entity_poly.pdbx_strand_id
1 'polypeptide(L)'
;AIEYVEKFPNKYVIKPCGEMSEQKQLLFVGQEEDGGDVIRVLKAYQKTWGSDLGVFQLQKKVTGVEVAVSAFFNGTEFIKPINISFEHKKLFPKELGVSTGEMGTSMLWKDENAIFDATLKKFEETLAHENFVGHIDINSIVNGNGIYPLEFTSRFGYPQIQIQRAGITEPLGLMLYKLARGEKFKISTKKGFQIGVFIVVPPFPYQDIKTFELFSKDAVVIIKKAVKEGVHPMHLKMVNGEWLITGVSGVVAIVSGTGVTMREAQRLMYNRVSNVLVNYCYYRTDIGDRWTEDSDKLWAWNLL
;
A
#
# COMPACT_ATOMS: atom_id res chain seq x y z
N ALA A 1 -13.48 22.53 -13.50
CA ALA A 1 -12.11 22.27 -13.05
C ALA A 1 -11.13 23.25 -13.67
N ILE A 2 -11.13 23.45 -15.01
CA ILE A 2 -10.20 24.40 -15.68
C ILE A 2 -10.34 25.80 -15.11
N GLU A 3 -11.54 26.36 -15.07
CA GLU A 3 -11.82 27.67 -14.48
C GLU A 3 -11.36 27.79 -13.03
N TYR A 4 -11.46 26.69 -12.27
CA TYR A 4 -10.99 26.65 -10.89
C TYR A 4 -9.47 26.78 -10.80
N VAL A 5 -8.73 26.06 -11.66
CA VAL A 5 -7.25 26.16 -11.69
C VAL A 5 -6.81 27.54 -12.15
N GLU A 6 -7.46 28.13 -13.17
CA GLU A 6 -7.17 29.48 -13.63
C GLU A 6 -7.40 30.54 -12.55
N LYS A 7 -8.46 30.36 -11.74
CA LYS A 7 -8.79 31.27 -10.64
C LYS A 7 -7.88 31.08 -9.41
N PHE A 8 -7.40 29.86 -9.17
CA PHE A 8 -6.59 29.50 -8.02
C PHE A 8 -5.33 28.75 -8.46
N PRO A 9 -4.36 29.46 -9.09
CA PRO A 9 -3.13 28.85 -9.58
C PRO A 9 -2.40 28.08 -8.49
N ASN A 10 -2.05 26.82 -8.77
CA ASN A 10 -1.30 25.94 -7.88
C ASN A 10 -0.91 24.65 -8.61
N LYS A 11 -0.04 23.85 -8.02
CA LYS A 11 0.14 22.46 -8.44
C LYS A 11 -1.05 21.62 -8.00
N TYR A 12 -1.64 20.89 -8.94
CA TYR A 12 -2.78 20.02 -8.66
C TYR A 12 -2.52 18.57 -9.08
N VAL A 13 -3.27 17.67 -8.45
CA VAL A 13 -3.34 16.27 -8.83
C VAL A 13 -4.76 15.99 -9.32
N ILE A 14 -4.86 15.40 -10.51
CA ILE A 14 -6.13 14.87 -11.05
C ILE A 14 -6.21 13.41 -10.60
N LYS A 15 -7.24 13.05 -9.81
CA LYS A 15 -7.45 11.68 -9.33
C LYS A 15 -8.83 11.20 -9.80
N PRO A 16 -8.92 10.24 -10.73
CA PRO A 16 -10.20 9.64 -11.13
C PRO A 16 -10.92 8.99 -9.96
N CYS A 17 -12.25 9.01 -9.98
CA CYS A 17 -13.10 8.44 -8.93
C CYS A 17 -14.09 7.42 -9.50
N GLY A 18 -14.73 6.64 -8.63
CA GLY A 18 -15.71 5.63 -9.02
C GLY A 18 -15.09 4.53 -9.89
N GLU A 19 -15.80 4.11 -10.92
CA GLU A 19 -15.37 3.05 -11.85
C GLU A 19 -14.08 3.41 -12.59
N MET A 20 -13.80 4.70 -12.79
CA MET A 20 -12.58 5.18 -13.44
C MET A 20 -11.36 5.18 -12.51
N SER A 21 -11.52 4.91 -11.23
CA SER A 21 -10.42 4.88 -10.25
C SER A 21 -9.35 3.83 -10.57
N GLU A 22 -9.71 2.77 -11.29
CA GLU A 22 -8.77 1.72 -11.74
C GLU A 22 -7.97 2.14 -12.99
N GLN A 23 -8.40 3.19 -13.70
CA GLN A 23 -7.72 3.76 -14.88
C GLN A 23 -6.52 4.60 -14.45
N LYS A 24 -5.45 3.93 -13.97
CA LYS A 24 -4.25 4.59 -13.41
C LYS A 24 -3.55 5.55 -14.36
N GLN A 25 -3.72 5.37 -15.66
CA GLN A 25 -3.20 6.28 -16.69
C GLN A 25 -3.87 7.67 -16.66
N LEU A 26 -5.04 7.80 -16.06
CA LEU A 26 -5.73 9.07 -15.87
C LEU A 26 -5.32 9.83 -14.61
N LEU A 27 -4.52 9.21 -13.73
CA LEU A 27 -3.92 9.89 -12.61
C LEU A 27 -2.81 10.82 -13.13
N PHE A 28 -2.95 12.11 -12.89
CA PHE A 28 -1.94 13.08 -13.28
C PHE A 28 -1.48 13.93 -12.10
N VAL A 29 -0.18 14.04 -11.92
CA VAL A 29 0.44 14.85 -10.87
C VAL A 29 1.12 16.06 -11.50
N GLY A 30 0.48 17.22 -11.41
CA GLY A 30 0.98 18.48 -11.94
C GLY A 30 2.28 18.92 -11.29
N GLN A 31 3.12 19.60 -12.09
CA GLN A 31 4.42 20.10 -11.68
C GLN A 31 4.54 21.61 -11.78
N GLU A 32 3.73 22.24 -12.66
CA GLU A 32 3.77 23.69 -12.89
C GLU A 32 3.05 24.43 -11.75
N GLU A 33 3.67 25.48 -11.23
CA GLU A 33 3.17 26.25 -10.08
C GLU A 33 1.84 26.94 -10.35
N ASP A 34 1.57 27.27 -11.61
CA ASP A 34 0.33 27.91 -12.05
C ASP A 34 -0.77 26.91 -12.45
N GLY A 35 -0.45 25.60 -12.49
CA GLY A 35 -1.36 24.55 -12.92
C GLY A 35 -1.57 24.48 -14.44
N GLY A 36 -0.73 25.11 -15.23
CA GLY A 36 -0.85 25.11 -16.69
C GLY A 36 -0.79 23.72 -17.31
N ASP A 37 0.06 22.84 -16.78
CA ASP A 37 0.13 21.43 -17.20
C ASP A 37 -1.18 20.66 -16.89
N VAL A 38 -1.80 20.92 -15.74
CA VAL A 38 -3.08 20.33 -15.35
C VAL A 38 -4.18 20.79 -16.30
N ILE A 39 -4.21 22.09 -16.66
CA ILE A 39 -5.18 22.62 -17.63
C ILE A 39 -5.02 21.93 -18.98
N ARG A 40 -3.78 21.75 -19.47
CA ARG A 40 -3.53 21.05 -20.74
C ARG A 40 -4.03 19.61 -20.71
N VAL A 41 -3.80 18.89 -19.60
CA VAL A 41 -4.27 17.51 -19.41
C VAL A 41 -5.78 17.45 -19.34
N LEU A 42 -6.44 18.34 -18.59
CA LEU A 42 -7.91 18.40 -18.53
C LEU A 42 -8.53 18.67 -19.91
N LYS A 43 -7.95 19.56 -20.71
CA LYS A 43 -8.37 19.81 -22.10
C LYS A 43 -8.17 18.57 -22.98
N ALA A 44 -7.08 17.83 -22.80
CA ALA A 44 -6.86 16.58 -23.51
C ALA A 44 -7.89 15.51 -23.12
N TYR A 45 -8.16 15.35 -21.83
CA TYR A 45 -9.17 14.40 -21.34
C TYR A 45 -10.57 14.74 -21.87
N GLN A 46 -10.93 16.01 -21.90
CA GLN A 46 -12.21 16.46 -22.46
C GLN A 46 -12.37 16.06 -23.92
N LYS A 47 -11.29 16.12 -24.72
CA LYS A 47 -11.31 15.72 -26.14
C LYS A 47 -11.35 14.21 -26.34
N THR A 48 -10.63 13.46 -25.51
CA THR A 48 -10.41 12.01 -25.70
C THR A 48 -11.47 11.17 -24.99
N TRP A 49 -11.89 11.56 -23.80
CA TRP A 49 -12.77 10.77 -22.93
C TRP A 49 -14.18 11.37 -22.79
N GLY A 50 -14.31 12.69 -23.02
CA GLY A 50 -15.60 13.38 -22.98
C GLY A 50 -16.39 13.12 -21.70
N SER A 51 -17.63 12.66 -21.84
CA SER A 51 -18.50 12.28 -20.72
C SER A 51 -18.04 11.01 -19.99
N ASP A 52 -17.23 10.19 -20.63
CA ASP A 52 -16.78 8.90 -20.07
C ASP A 52 -15.74 9.06 -18.96
N LEU A 53 -15.15 10.26 -18.82
CA LEU A 53 -14.23 10.56 -17.73
C LEU A 53 -14.91 10.48 -16.34
N GLY A 54 -16.23 10.67 -16.29
CA GLY A 54 -16.99 10.61 -15.05
C GLY A 54 -16.56 11.68 -14.04
N VAL A 55 -16.56 11.31 -12.77
CA VAL A 55 -16.16 12.18 -11.66
C VAL A 55 -14.69 11.99 -11.34
N PHE A 56 -13.98 13.09 -11.11
CA PHE A 56 -12.61 13.09 -10.62
C PHE A 56 -12.41 14.13 -9.52
N GLN A 57 -11.42 13.91 -8.69
CA GLN A 57 -10.96 14.88 -7.68
C GLN A 57 -9.85 15.74 -8.28
N LEU A 58 -9.88 17.04 -7.97
CA LEU A 58 -8.79 17.96 -8.18
C LEU A 58 -8.23 18.34 -6.82
N GLN A 59 -7.08 17.77 -6.48
CA GLN A 59 -6.43 17.95 -5.18
C GLN A 59 -5.23 18.88 -5.32
N LYS A 60 -5.02 19.79 -4.36
CA LYS A 60 -3.75 20.53 -4.29
C LYS A 60 -2.63 19.54 -4.01
N LYS A 61 -1.53 19.65 -4.78
CA LYS A 61 -0.36 18.81 -4.55
C LYS A 61 0.32 19.21 -3.24
N VAL A 62 0.53 18.23 -2.40
CA VAL A 62 1.30 18.36 -1.16
C VAL A 62 2.55 17.49 -1.27
N THR A 63 3.67 17.98 -0.73
CA THR A 63 4.93 17.24 -0.62
C THR A 63 5.24 16.94 0.84
N GLY A 64 5.81 15.79 1.12
CA GLY A 64 6.11 15.34 2.48
C GLY A 64 6.44 13.87 2.53
N VAL A 65 6.35 13.28 3.71
CA VAL A 65 6.44 11.84 3.93
C VAL A 65 5.06 11.22 3.72
N GLU A 66 4.95 10.27 2.81
CA GLU A 66 3.73 9.47 2.66
C GLU A 66 3.75 8.36 3.72
N VAL A 67 2.75 8.36 4.60
CA VAL A 67 2.62 7.45 5.73
C VAL A 67 1.16 7.06 5.91
N ALA A 68 0.91 5.77 6.11
CA ALA A 68 -0.40 5.28 6.50
C ALA A 68 -0.41 4.88 7.97
N VAL A 69 -1.51 5.17 8.64
CA VAL A 69 -1.80 4.65 9.98
C VAL A 69 -3.03 3.76 9.90
N SER A 70 -2.94 2.59 10.51
CA SER A 70 -4.03 1.62 10.47
C SER A 70 -4.26 0.97 11.82
N ALA A 71 -5.49 0.51 12.03
CA ALA A 71 -5.84 -0.23 13.23
C ALA A 71 -7.02 -1.18 12.98
N PHE A 72 -7.17 -2.14 13.86
CA PHE A 72 -8.37 -2.97 13.95
C PHE A 72 -9.40 -2.28 14.85
N PHE A 73 -10.66 -2.32 14.48
CA PHE A 73 -11.78 -1.76 15.23
C PHE A 73 -12.78 -2.85 15.57
N ASN A 74 -13.19 -2.96 16.84
CA ASN A 74 -14.01 -4.06 17.34
C ASN A 74 -15.51 -3.75 17.43
N GLY A 75 -15.95 -2.65 16.83
CA GLY A 75 -17.33 -2.15 16.94
C GLY A 75 -17.53 -1.07 18.01
N THR A 76 -16.54 -0.87 18.90
CA THR A 76 -16.62 0.13 19.97
C THR A 76 -15.35 0.97 20.12
N GLU A 77 -14.18 0.37 19.92
CA GLU A 77 -12.90 1.03 20.13
C GLU A 77 -11.82 0.46 19.18
N PHE A 78 -10.77 1.23 18.94
CA PHE A 78 -9.58 0.77 18.23
C PHE A 78 -8.75 -0.15 19.11
N ILE A 79 -8.39 -1.30 18.55
CA ILE A 79 -7.53 -2.29 19.21
C ILE A 79 -6.06 -1.89 19.05
N LYS A 80 -5.35 -1.83 20.18
CA LYS A 80 -3.92 -1.51 20.23
C LYS A 80 -3.05 -2.76 20.12
N PRO A 81 -1.78 -2.64 19.65
CA PRO A 81 -1.18 -1.45 19.08
C PRO A 81 -1.69 -1.14 17.68
N ILE A 82 -1.55 0.11 17.26
CA ILE A 82 -1.81 0.56 15.89
C ILE A 82 -0.61 0.28 14.99
N ASN A 83 -0.84 0.20 13.69
CA ASN A 83 0.21 -0.01 12.71
C ASN A 83 0.53 1.28 11.95
N ILE A 84 1.81 1.55 11.75
CA ILE A 84 2.32 2.67 10.95
C ILE A 84 3.07 2.07 9.78
N SER A 85 2.75 2.45 8.55
CA SER A 85 3.32 1.88 7.34
C SER A 85 3.77 2.91 6.32
N PHE A 86 4.80 2.54 5.56
CA PHE A 86 5.46 3.34 4.53
C PHE A 86 5.45 2.55 3.23
N GLU A 87 4.57 2.93 2.33
CA GLU A 87 4.30 2.24 1.07
C GLU A 87 5.26 2.68 -0.04
N HIS A 88 5.62 1.76 -0.91
CA HIS A 88 6.38 2.01 -2.13
C HIS A 88 5.49 1.72 -3.34
N LYS A 89 4.94 2.76 -3.95
CA LYS A 89 3.92 2.65 -5.02
C LYS A 89 4.50 2.57 -6.43
N LYS A 90 5.70 3.10 -6.66
CA LYS A 90 6.32 3.09 -7.98
C LYS A 90 6.93 1.73 -8.31
N LEU A 91 6.87 1.38 -9.60
CA LEU A 91 7.35 0.09 -10.09
C LEU A 91 8.83 -0.13 -9.80
N PHE A 92 9.66 0.89 -10.01
CA PHE A 92 11.11 0.78 -9.88
C PHE A 92 11.66 1.46 -8.62
N PRO A 93 12.87 1.08 -8.18
CA PRO A 93 13.58 1.75 -7.09
C PRO A 93 13.69 3.26 -7.29
N LYS A 94 13.89 3.99 -6.19
CA LYS A 94 14.00 5.45 -6.17
C LYS A 94 12.77 6.16 -6.72
N GLU A 95 11.61 5.56 -6.53
CA GLU A 95 10.31 6.10 -6.95
C GLU A 95 10.23 6.40 -8.47
N LEU A 96 10.83 5.54 -9.29
CA LEU A 96 10.82 5.64 -10.75
C LEU A 96 9.73 4.75 -11.37
N GLY A 97 9.39 5.06 -12.63
CA GLY A 97 8.42 4.31 -13.42
C GLY A 97 6.97 4.65 -13.09
N VAL A 98 6.08 3.77 -13.54
CA VAL A 98 4.64 3.95 -13.37
C VAL A 98 4.20 3.70 -11.93
N SER A 99 3.10 4.32 -11.52
CA SER A 99 2.45 3.99 -10.26
C SER A 99 1.76 2.63 -10.35
N THR A 100 2.01 1.78 -9.39
CA THR A 100 1.32 0.50 -9.20
C THR A 100 0.29 0.65 -8.06
N GLY A 101 -0.41 -0.41 -7.67
CA GLY A 101 -1.14 -0.38 -6.40
C GLY A 101 -0.15 -0.23 -5.26
N GLU A 102 0.82 -1.16 -5.21
CA GLU A 102 1.93 -1.17 -4.27
C GLU A 102 2.99 -2.17 -4.73
N MET A 103 4.25 -1.90 -4.46
CA MET A 103 5.37 -2.84 -4.72
C MET A 103 5.94 -3.42 -3.45
N GLY A 104 5.68 -2.81 -2.33
CA GLY A 104 6.11 -3.26 -1.02
C GLY A 104 5.95 -2.18 0.04
N THR A 105 6.05 -2.61 1.30
CA THR A 105 5.81 -1.77 2.47
C THR A 105 6.76 -2.13 3.59
N SER A 106 7.19 -1.13 4.33
CA SER A 106 7.77 -1.29 5.65
C SER A 106 6.83 -0.75 6.72
N MET A 107 6.78 -1.40 7.90
CA MET A 107 5.86 -1.02 8.97
C MET A 107 6.39 -1.32 10.36
N LEU A 108 5.76 -0.70 11.34
CA LEU A 108 6.00 -0.96 12.76
C LEU A 108 4.70 -0.80 13.54
N TRP A 109 4.68 -1.36 14.76
CA TRP A 109 3.56 -1.25 15.68
C TRP A 109 3.87 -0.29 16.82
N LYS A 110 2.90 0.57 17.17
CA LYS A 110 2.99 1.50 18.30
C LYS A 110 1.67 1.54 19.08
N ASP A 111 1.77 1.73 20.39
CA ASP A 111 0.57 1.93 21.23
C ASP A 111 -0.04 3.32 21.01
N GLU A 112 0.79 4.33 20.74
CA GLU A 112 0.40 5.72 20.54
C GLU A 112 1.14 6.32 19.34
N ASN A 113 0.46 7.20 18.60
CA ASN A 113 1.05 7.94 17.50
C ASN A 113 0.24 9.21 17.18
N ALA A 114 0.91 10.34 17.03
CA ALA A 114 0.31 11.63 16.78
C ALA A 114 -0.49 11.69 15.47
N ILE A 115 -0.06 10.98 14.42
CA ILE A 115 -0.80 10.92 13.14
C ILE A 115 -2.12 10.17 13.34
N PHE A 116 -2.10 9.05 14.06
CA PHE A 116 -3.31 8.29 14.39
C PHE A 116 -4.30 9.15 15.20
N ASP A 117 -3.83 9.84 16.23
CA ASP A 117 -4.67 10.71 17.08
C ASP A 117 -5.26 11.88 16.30
N ALA A 118 -4.50 12.44 15.35
CA ALA A 118 -4.94 13.53 14.50
C ALA A 118 -5.88 13.09 13.35
N THR A 119 -5.94 11.79 13.05
CA THR A 119 -6.68 11.24 11.92
C THR A 119 -7.70 10.18 12.34
N LEU A 120 -7.35 8.89 12.31
CA LEU A 120 -8.28 7.77 12.51
C LEU A 120 -9.04 7.85 13.83
N LYS A 121 -8.39 8.22 14.92
CA LYS A 121 -9.02 8.27 16.23
C LYS A 121 -10.23 9.20 16.28
N LYS A 122 -10.24 10.25 15.46
CA LYS A 122 -11.39 11.18 15.38
C LYS A 122 -12.66 10.54 14.83
N PHE A 123 -12.55 9.39 14.20
CA PHE A 123 -13.68 8.64 13.64
C PHE A 123 -14.19 7.54 14.58
N GLU A 124 -13.62 7.39 15.78
CA GLU A 124 -13.95 6.30 16.70
C GLU A 124 -15.46 6.25 17.03
N GLU A 125 -16.07 7.39 17.38
CA GLU A 125 -17.50 7.48 17.65
C GLU A 125 -18.35 7.20 16.40
N THR A 126 -17.93 7.70 15.23
CA THR A 126 -18.63 7.46 13.97
C THR A 126 -18.59 5.98 13.60
N LEU A 127 -17.42 5.34 13.70
CA LEU A 127 -17.25 3.92 13.41
C LEU A 127 -18.07 3.04 14.36
N ALA A 128 -18.16 3.41 15.64
CA ALA A 128 -18.99 2.73 16.62
C ALA A 128 -20.48 2.88 16.31
N HIS A 129 -20.93 4.08 15.93
CA HIS A 129 -22.31 4.34 15.51
C HIS A 129 -22.71 3.53 14.28
N GLU A 130 -21.80 3.41 13.30
CA GLU A 130 -22.01 2.62 12.08
C GLU A 130 -21.81 1.10 12.29
N ASN A 131 -21.53 0.65 13.52
CA ASN A 131 -21.26 -0.74 13.86
C ASN A 131 -20.12 -1.35 13.03
N PHE A 132 -19.11 -0.56 12.65
CA PHE A 132 -17.98 -1.03 11.89
C PHE A 132 -17.15 -2.01 12.70
N VAL A 133 -16.82 -3.16 12.14
CA VAL A 133 -15.88 -4.14 12.70
C VAL A 133 -14.90 -4.54 11.62
N GLY A 134 -13.61 -4.34 11.85
CA GLY A 134 -12.62 -4.72 10.84
C GLY A 134 -11.33 -3.92 10.92
N HIS A 135 -10.58 -3.97 9.83
CA HIS A 135 -9.37 -3.18 9.64
C HIS A 135 -9.70 -1.91 8.86
N ILE A 136 -9.14 -0.80 9.30
CA ILE A 136 -9.24 0.47 8.60
C ILE A 136 -7.90 1.18 8.65
N ASP A 137 -7.51 1.78 7.54
CA ASP A 137 -6.35 2.66 7.46
C ASP A 137 -6.70 4.01 6.82
N ILE A 138 -5.83 4.98 7.05
CA ILE A 138 -5.81 6.25 6.37
C ILE A 138 -4.40 6.54 5.88
N ASN A 139 -4.27 6.70 4.58
CA ASN A 139 -3.02 7.14 3.97
C ASN A 139 -2.96 8.66 3.94
N SER A 140 -1.82 9.23 4.29
CA SER A 140 -1.62 10.67 4.41
C SER A 140 -0.26 11.08 3.88
N ILE A 141 -0.15 12.31 3.38
CA ILE A 141 1.13 13.01 3.25
C ILE A 141 1.28 13.91 4.47
N VAL A 142 2.42 13.83 5.13
CA VAL A 142 2.71 14.66 6.30
C VAL A 142 3.98 15.49 6.09
N ASN A 143 3.96 16.72 6.62
CA ASN A 143 5.11 17.61 6.62
C ASN A 143 5.07 18.55 7.83
N GLY A 144 6.02 19.47 7.94
CA GLY A 144 6.08 20.44 9.04
C GLY A 144 4.87 21.40 9.16
N ASN A 145 4.02 21.46 8.12
CA ASN A 145 2.83 22.31 8.12
C ASN A 145 1.54 21.55 8.51
N GLY A 146 1.57 20.22 8.49
CA GLY A 146 0.40 19.43 8.88
C GLY A 146 0.33 18.03 8.29
N ILE A 147 -0.83 17.42 8.52
CA ILE A 147 -1.21 16.08 8.08
C ILE A 147 -2.30 16.23 7.03
N TYR A 148 -2.08 15.67 5.86
CA TYR A 148 -2.97 15.79 4.69
C TYR A 148 -3.48 14.41 4.29
N PRO A 149 -4.67 14.00 4.78
CA PRO A 149 -5.27 12.72 4.42
C PRO A 149 -5.52 12.61 2.91
N LEU A 150 -5.22 11.43 2.34
CA LEU A 150 -5.41 11.14 0.92
C LEU A 150 -6.64 10.27 0.67
N GLU A 151 -6.73 9.15 1.41
CA GLU A 151 -7.82 8.18 1.25
C GLU A 151 -7.92 7.26 2.46
N PHE A 152 -9.13 6.72 2.67
CA PHE A 152 -9.39 5.62 3.58
C PHE A 152 -9.34 4.29 2.86
N THR A 153 -8.86 3.25 3.56
CA THR A 153 -9.03 1.85 3.17
C THR A 153 -9.74 1.12 4.29
N SER A 154 -11.04 0.83 4.12
CA SER A 154 -11.88 0.17 5.13
C SER A 154 -11.93 -1.36 4.94
N ARG A 155 -10.85 -1.96 4.58
CA ARG A 155 -10.63 -3.40 4.38
C ARG A 155 -9.17 -3.73 4.66
N PHE A 156 -8.83 -5.01 4.66
CA PHE A 156 -7.42 -5.39 4.70
C PHE A 156 -6.65 -4.78 3.53
N GLY A 157 -5.55 -4.11 3.82
CA GLY A 157 -4.58 -3.64 2.85
C GLY A 157 -3.84 -4.81 2.19
N TYR A 158 -3.35 -4.60 0.98
CA TYR A 158 -2.69 -5.62 0.17
C TYR A 158 -1.42 -5.05 -0.47
N PRO A 159 -0.23 -5.47 -0.05
CA PRO A 159 0.19 -6.66 0.70
C PRO A 159 0.19 -6.50 2.24
N GLN A 160 -0.34 -5.42 2.75
CA GLN A 160 -0.22 -4.97 4.13
C GLN A 160 -0.57 -6.08 5.15
N ILE A 161 -1.69 -6.80 4.95
CA ILE A 161 -2.12 -7.86 5.89
C ILE A 161 -1.11 -9.02 6.01
N GLN A 162 -0.44 -9.40 4.91
CA GLN A 162 0.59 -10.43 4.94
C GLN A 162 1.83 -9.97 5.73
N ILE A 163 2.14 -8.68 5.65
CA ILE A 163 3.25 -8.08 6.39
C ILE A 163 2.88 -7.91 7.86
N GLN A 164 1.68 -7.43 8.16
CA GLN A 164 1.15 -7.35 9.53
C GLN A 164 1.16 -8.71 10.22
N ARG A 165 0.71 -9.76 9.50
CA ARG A 165 0.75 -11.15 9.99
C ARG A 165 2.15 -11.60 10.39
N ALA A 166 3.20 -11.17 9.69
CA ALA A 166 4.58 -11.51 10.05
C ALA A 166 4.98 -10.91 11.41
N GLY A 167 4.35 -9.82 11.82
CA GLY A 167 4.56 -9.14 13.10
C GLY A 167 3.64 -9.60 14.22
N ILE A 168 2.44 -10.08 13.92
CA ILE A 168 1.47 -10.58 14.92
C ILE A 168 1.93 -11.94 15.42
N THR A 169 2.00 -12.13 16.75
CA THR A 169 2.52 -13.33 17.39
C THR A 169 1.45 -14.32 17.82
N GLU A 170 0.19 -13.86 17.95
CA GLU A 170 -0.95 -14.74 18.20
C GLU A 170 -1.55 -15.31 16.90
N PRO A 171 -2.30 -16.43 16.95
CA PRO A 171 -3.00 -16.95 15.79
C PRO A 171 -3.96 -15.91 15.21
N LEU A 172 -3.78 -15.53 13.94
CA LEU A 172 -4.58 -14.50 13.29
C LEU A 172 -6.09 -14.80 13.34
N GLY A 173 -6.48 -16.08 13.16
CA GLY A 173 -7.88 -16.49 13.25
C GLY A 173 -8.48 -16.25 14.63
N LEU A 174 -7.71 -16.45 15.71
CA LEU A 174 -8.17 -16.16 17.08
C LEU A 174 -8.32 -14.65 17.29
N MET A 175 -7.36 -13.87 16.81
CA MET A 175 -7.42 -12.40 16.87
C MET A 175 -8.67 -11.87 16.14
N LEU A 176 -8.93 -12.34 14.92
CA LEU A 176 -10.10 -11.95 14.14
C LEU A 176 -11.41 -12.42 14.76
N TYR A 177 -11.43 -13.57 15.40
CA TYR A 177 -12.60 -14.07 16.14
C TYR A 177 -12.94 -13.14 17.32
N LYS A 178 -11.95 -12.78 18.14
CA LYS A 178 -12.12 -11.81 19.24
C LYS A 178 -12.62 -10.46 18.73
N LEU A 179 -12.02 -9.98 17.63
CA LEU A 179 -12.42 -8.72 16.98
C LEU A 179 -13.90 -8.76 16.56
N ALA A 180 -14.32 -9.82 15.88
CA ALA A 180 -15.69 -9.99 15.40
C ALA A 180 -16.73 -10.12 16.53
N ARG A 181 -16.29 -10.55 17.72
CA ARG A 181 -17.13 -10.61 18.92
C ARG A 181 -17.18 -9.29 19.70
N GLY A 182 -16.49 -8.26 19.26
CA GLY A 182 -16.40 -7.01 19.98
C GLY A 182 -15.61 -7.10 21.29
N GLU A 183 -14.75 -8.12 21.43
CA GLU A 183 -13.96 -8.29 22.65
C GLU A 183 -12.91 -7.18 22.78
N LYS A 184 -12.62 -6.81 24.04
CA LYS A 184 -11.50 -5.93 24.36
C LYS A 184 -10.25 -6.77 24.56
N PHE A 185 -9.23 -6.50 23.78
CA PHE A 185 -7.94 -7.19 23.86
C PHE A 185 -6.81 -6.29 23.35
N LYS A 186 -5.58 -6.75 23.53
CA LYS A 186 -4.40 -6.10 22.94
C LYS A 186 -3.75 -7.10 21.99
N ILE A 187 -3.41 -6.66 20.78
CA ILE A 187 -2.71 -7.49 19.81
C ILE A 187 -1.27 -7.71 20.29
N SER A 188 -0.84 -8.96 20.33
CA SER A 188 0.55 -9.30 20.62
C SER A 188 1.40 -9.19 19.37
N THR A 189 2.43 -8.34 19.39
CA THR A 189 3.27 -8.08 18.21
C THR A 189 4.75 -8.22 18.51
N LYS A 190 5.52 -8.57 17.49
CA LYS A 190 6.98 -8.53 17.52
C LYS A 190 7.46 -7.08 17.62
N LYS A 191 8.52 -6.84 18.37
CA LYS A 191 9.21 -5.55 18.41
C LYS A 191 9.95 -5.29 17.08
N GLY A 192 10.13 -4.01 16.75
CA GLY A 192 10.86 -3.59 15.55
C GLY A 192 9.98 -3.53 14.30
N PHE A 193 10.54 -3.93 13.17
CA PHE A 193 9.98 -3.69 11.85
C PHE A 193 9.46 -4.97 11.20
N GLN A 194 8.43 -4.81 10.41
CA GLN A 194 7.95 -5.78 9.44
C GLN A 194 8.05 -5.14 8.05
N ILE A 195 8.43 -5.93 7.07
CA ILE A 195 8.65 -5.46 5.71
C ILE A 195 8.16 -6.51 4.73
N GLY A 196 7.70 -6.09 3.56
CA GLY A 196 7.33 -7.02 2.50
C GLY A 196 7.50 -6.42 1.12
N VAL A 197 7.68 -7.30 0.14
CA VAL A 197 7.86 -6.96 -1.26
C VAL A 197 7.05 -7.91 -2.14
N PHE A 198 6.48 -7.37 -3.22
CA PHE A 198 5.91 -8.19 -4.29
C PHE A 198 7.00 -8.79 -5.18
N ILE A 199 6.82 -10.07 -5.54
CA ILE A 199 7.47 -10.69 -6.68
C ILE A 199 6.44 -10.71 -7.81
N VAL A 200 6.78 -10.12 -8.93
CA VAL A 200 5.88 -9.95 -10.06
C VAL A 200 6.52 -10.43 -11.36
N VAL A 201 5.67 -10.73 -12.35
CA VAL A 201 6.04 -11.10 -13.72
C VAL A 201 5.20 -10.30 -14.71
N PRO A 202 5.53 -10.27 -16.01
CA PRO A 202 4.62 -9.68 -16.99
C PRO A 202 3.22 -10.31 -16.91
N PRO A 203 2.13 -9.53 -17.07
CA PRO A 203 2.07 -8.14 -17.54
C PRO A 203 2.12 -7.07 -16.46
N PHE A 204 2.42 -7.43 -15.18
CA PHE A 204 2.41 -6.45 -14.10
C PHE A 204 3.19 -5.16 -14.48
N PRO A 205 2.69 -3.96 -14.19
CA PRO A 205 1.48 -3.64 -13.42
C PRO A 205 0.20 -3.54 -14.27
N TYR A 206 0.25 -3.92 -15.52
CA TYR A 206 -0.87 -3.91 -16.44
C TYR A 206 -1.60 -5.26 -16.42
N GLN A 207 -2.85 -5.28 -16.86
CA GLN A 207 -3.66 -6.51 -16.96
C GLN A 207 -3.86 -6.89 -18.43
N ASP A 208 -2.76 -7.01 -19.18
CA ASP A 208 -2.77 -7.40 -20.59
C ASP A 208 -2.78 -8.91 -20.75
N ILE A 209 -3.90 -9.46 -21.23
CA ILE A 209 -4.12 -10.90 -21.35
C ILE A 209 -3.13 -11.53 -22.35
N LYS A 210 -2.82 -10.86 -23.46
CA LYS A 210 -1.90 -11.40 -24.48
C LYS A 210 -0.49 -11.52 -23.93
N THR A 211 -0.01 -10.50 -23.24
CA THR A 211 1.29 -10.53 -22.55
C THR A 211 1.32 -11.61 -21.48
N PHE A 212 0.23 -11.76 -20.71
CA PHE A 212 0.13 -12.83 -19.72
C PHE A 212 0.24 -14.22 -20.36
N GLU A 213 -0.53 -14.49 -21.41
CA GLU A 213 -0.53 -15.78 -22.09
C GLU A 213 0.81 -16.13 -22.71
N LEU A 214 1.54 -15.11 -23.20
CA LEU A 214 2.83 -15.31 -23.87
C LEU A 214 3.98 -15.57 -22.88
N PHE A 215 3.99 -14.91 -21.73
CA PHE A 215 5.17 -14.89 -20.86
C PHE A 215 4.98 -15.58 -19.50
N SER A 216 3.75 -15.64 -18.97
CA SER A 216 3.54 -15.93 -17.57
C SER A 216 2.56 -17.07 -17.29
N LYS A 217 1.57 -17.28 -18.15
CA LYS A 217 0.54 -18.32 -17.95
C LYS A 217 1.19 -19.71 -17.84
N ASP A 218 0.83 -20.41 -16.77
CA ASP A 218 1.33 -21.74 -16.45
C ASP A 218 2.87 -21.85 -16.31
N ALA A 219 3.57 -20.72 -16.19
CA ALA A 219 5.00 -20.73 -15.89
C ALA A 219 5.23 -21.31 -14.48
N VAL A 220 6.25 -22.15 -14.35
CA VAL A 220 6.60 -22.83 -13.10
C VAL A 220 7.25 -21.84 -12.14
N VAL A 221 6.80 -21.86 -10.89
CA VAL A 221 7.39 -21.13 -9.77
C VAL A 221 8.08 -22.13 -8.85
N ILE A 222 9.39 -22.01 -8.69
CA ILE A 222 10.17 -22.87 -7.82
C ILE A 222 10.48 -22.14 -6.53
N ILE A 223 10.10 -22.76 -5.40
CA ILE A 223 10.52 -22.33 -4.07
C ILE A 223 11.58 -23.32 -3.60
N LYS A 224 12.87 -22.90 -3.59
CA LYS A 224 14.04 -23.76 -3.35
C LYS A 224 14.06 -24.47 -2.01
N LYS A 225 13.43 -23.88 -0.99
CA LYS A 225 13.32 -24.47 0.34
C LYS A 225 11.87 -24.45 0.74
N ALA A 226 11.47 -25.39 1.58
CA ALA A 226 10.16 -25.36 2.22
C ALA A 226 10.07 -24.14 3.17
N VAL A 227 10.00 -22.96 2.58
CA VAL A 227 9.86 -21.70 3.30
C VAL A 227 8.40 -21.62 3.73
N LYS A 228 8.12 -22.11 4.95
CA LYS A 228 6.77 -22.07 5.52
C LYS A 228 6.40 -20.70 6.03
N GLU A 229 7.38 -19.85 6.30
CA GLU A 229 7.18 -18.53 6.92
C GLU A 229 7.68 -17.42 6.01
N GLY A 230 6.82 -16.39 5.85
CA GLY A 230 7.16 -15.16 5.17
C GLY A 230 7.19 -15.22 3.63
N VAL A 231 6.80 -16.34 3.02
CA VAL A 231 6.50 -16.40 1.58
C VAL A 231 5.02 -16.71 1.42
N HIS A 232 4.30 -15.81 0.80
CA HIS A 232 2.85 -15.89 0.60
C HIS A 232 2.58 -16.03 -0.90
N PRO A 233 2.33 -17.28 -1.40
CA PRO A 233 1.98 -17.50 -2.81
C PRO A 233 0.71 -16.73 -3.19
N MET A 234 0.74 -16.09 -4.36
CA MET A 234 -0.35 -15.29 -4.89
C MET A 234 -0.64 -15.71 -6.32
N HIS A 235 -1.91 -15.81 -6.68
CA HIS A 235 -2.34 -16.16 -8.02
C HIS A 235 -1.60 -17.39 -8.63
N LEU A 236 -1.33 -18.37 -7.79
CA LEU A 236 -0.72 -19.63 -8.15
C LEU A 236 -1.72 -20.77 -7.99
N LYS A 237 -1.58 -21.80 -8.82
CA LYS A 237 -2.25 -23.09 -8.67
C LYS A 237 -1.23 -24.20 -8.48
N MET A 238 -1.62 -25.28 -7.82
CA MET A 238 -0.81 -26.50 -7.69
C MET A 238 -1.28 -27.53 -8.71
N VAL A 239 -0.40 -27.98 -9.58
CA VAL A 239 -0.66 -29.02 -10.57
C VAL A 239 0.48 -30.04 -10.52
N ASN A 240 0.15 -31.30 -10.25
CA ASN A 240 1.13 -32.40 -10.16
C ASN A 240 2.34 -32.11 -9.26
N GLY A 241 2.14 -31.33 -8.17
CA GLY A 241 3.21 -30.98 -7.23
C GLY A 241 4.01 -29.73 -7.60
N GLU A 242 3.69 -29.08 -8.71
CA GLU A 242 4.34 -27.85 -9.16
C GLU A 242 3.44 -26.64 -8.97
N TRP A 243 4.03 -25.50 -8.54
CA TRP A 243 3.35 -24.21 -8.51
C TRP A 243 3.37 -23.58 -9.91
N LEU A 244 2.19 -23.25 -10.44
CA LEU A 244 2.03 -22.60 -11.74
C LEU A 244 1.32 -21.26 -11.60
N ILE A 245 1.74 -20.28 -12.38
CA ILE A 245 1.10 -18.95 -12.42
C ILE A 245 -0.28 -19.06 -13.08
N THR A 246 -1.31 -18.46 -12.45
CA THR A 246 -2.68 -18.51 -12.96
C THR A 246 -3.38 -17.15 -13.04
N GLY A 247 -2.89 -16.13 -12.35
CA GLY A 247 -3.53 -14.83 -12.30
C GLY A 247 -2.97 -13.83 -13.31
N VAL A 248 -3.84 -13.23 -14.12
CA VAL A 248 -3.51 -12.26 -15.17
C VAL A 248 -2.83 -10.98 -14.65
N SER A 249 -2.91 -10.69 -13.37
CA SER A 249 -2.24 -9.54 -12.75
C SER A 249 -0.71 -9.64 -12.74
N GLY A 250 -0.15 -10.83 -12.94
CA GLY A 250 1.30 -11.07 -12.86
C GLY A 250 1.89 -11.03 -11.44
N VAL A 251 1.07 -11.02 -10.38
CA VAL A 251 1.56 -11.11 -9.00
C VAL A 251 1.79 -12.57 -8.63
N VAL A 252 3.03 -12.91 -8.25
CA VAL A 252 3.46 -14.29 -7.95
C VAL A 252 3.48 -14.59 -6.47
N ALA A 253 4.08 -13.70 -5.69
CA ALA A 253 4.20 -13.86 -4.25
C ALA A 253 4.37 -12.52 -3.53
N ILE A 254 4.00 -12.50 -2.26
CA ILE A 254 4.44 -11.49 -1.30
C ILE A 254 5.49 -12.17 -0.42
N VAL A 255 6.64 -11.53 -0.26
CA VAL A 255 7.69 -12.03 0.62
C VAL A 255 7.89 -11.05 1.75
N SER A 256 7.80 -11.53 2.99
CA SER A 256 7.93 -10.70 4.18
C SER A 256 9.14 -11.06 5.03
N GLY A 257 9.61 -10.08 5.81
CA GLY A 257 10.65 -10.22 6.80
C GLY A 257 10.38 -9.40 8.06
N THR A 258 11.02 -9.75 9.15
CA THR A 258 10.93 -9.04 10.43
C THR A 258 12.34 -8.83 11.01
N GLY A 259 12.53 -7.76 11.76
CA GLY A 259 13.80 -7.49 12.43
C GLY A 259 13.65 -6.41 13.50
N VAL A 260 14.54 -6.36 14.45
CA VAL A 260 14.59 -5.29 15.46
C VAL A 260 14.96 -3.97 14.78
N THR A 261 15.82 -4.04 13.77
CA THR A 261 16.18 -2.92 12.91
C THR A 261 15.61 -3.10 11.49
N MET A 262 15.45 -1.99 10.76
CA MET A 262 15.03 -2.03 9.36
C MET A 262 15.97 -2.90 8.52
N ARG A 263 17.29 -2.77 8.72
CA ARG A 263 18.31 -3.56 8.00
C ARG A 263 18.19 -5.07 8.23
N GLU A 264 17.87 -5.50 9.44
CA GLU A 264 17.62 -6.91 9.74
C GLU A 264 16.35 -7.41 9.03
N ALA A 265 15.28 -6.64 9.06
CA ALA A 265 14.03 -6.97 8.37
C ALA A 265 14.25 -7.09 6.85
N GLN A 266 14.97 -6.13 6.24
CA GLN A 266 15.36 -6.16 4.83
C GLN A 266 16.17 -7.41 4.49
N ARG A 267 17.23 -7.69 5.26
CA ARG A 267 18.10 -8.85 5.05
C ARG A 267 17.31 -10.17 5.08
N LEU A 268 16.42 -10.32 6.06
CA LEU A 268 15.59 -11.51 6.16
C LEU A 268 14.64 -11.64 4.95
N MET A 269 13.97 -10.56 4.57
CA MET A 269 13.04 -10.54 3.43
C MET A 269 13.76 -10.89 2.12
N TYR A 270 14.86 -10.19 1.78
CA TYR A 270 15.56 -10.42 0.51
C TYR A 270 16.25 -11.80 0.46
N ASN A 271 16.70 -12.33 1.59
CA ASN A 271 17.16 -13.73 1.67
C ASN A 271 16.03 -14.73 1.35
N ARG A 272 14.80 -14.42 1.73
CA ARG A 272 13.62 -15.24 1.37
C ARG A 272 13.26 -15.07 -0.11
N VAL A 273 13.34 -13.86 -0.65
CA VAL A 273 13.13 -13.59 -2.08
C VAL A 273 14.05 -14.44 -2.95
N SER A 274 15.32 -14.58 -2.59
CA SER A 274 16.30 -15.40 -3.34
C SER A 274 15.97 -16.89 -3.42
N ASN A 275 15.01 -17.37 -2.64
CA ASN A 275 14.52 -18.76 -2.71
C ASN A 275 13.33 -18.93 -3.68
N VAL A 276 12.76 -17.85 -4.20
CA VAL A 276 11.64 -17.88 -5.15
C VAL A 276 12.20 -17.66 -6.55
N LEU A 277 12.07 -18.64 -7.41
CA LEU A 277 12.56 -18.59 -8.80
C LEU A 277 11.38 -18.66 -9.76
N VAL A 278 11.31 -17.71 -10.64
CA VAL A 278 10.35 -17.66 -11.74
C VAL A 278 10.95 -16.86 -12.89
N ASN A 279 10.66 -17.24 -14.12
CA ASN A 279 11.14 -16.53 -15.30
C ASN A 279 10.54 -15.11 -15.36
N TYR A 280 11.33 -14.15 -15.85
CA TYR A 280 10.94 -12.74 -16.01
C TYR A 280 10.50 -12.06 -14.70
N CYS A 281 10.93 -12.59 -13.54
CA CYS A 281 10.54 -11.99 -12.26
C CYS A 281 11.19 -10.63 -12.05
N TYR A 282 10.41 -9.78 -11.41
CA TYR A 282 10.84 -8.49 -10.94
C TYR A 282 10.36 -8.24 -9.50
N TYR A 283 11.15 -7.56 -8.73
CA TYR A 283 10.82 -7.04 -7.39
C TYR A 283 11.67 -5.80 -7.09
N ARG A 284 11.18 -4.91 -6.26
CA ARG A 284 11.97 -3.74 -5.81
C ARG A 284 13.05 -4.17 -4.82
N THR A 285 14.21 -3.57 -4.93
CA THR A 285 15.39 -3.87 -4.10
C THR A 285 15.65 -2.84 -3.00
N ASP A 286 14.82 -1.81 -2.90
CA ASP A 286 14.99 -0.66 -2.03
C ASP A 286 13.86 -0.47 -1.00
N ILE A 287 13.00 -1.51 -0.79
CA ILE A 287 11.93 -1.42 0.21
C ILE A 287 12.54 -1.21 1.59
N GLY A 288 12.12 -0.12 2.25
CA GLY A 288 12.62 0.29 3.56
C GLY A 288 13.86 1.19 3.55
N ASP A 289 14.51 1.44 2.40
CA ASP A 289 15.74 2.25 2.35
C ASP A 289 15.51 3.71 2.77
N ARG A 290 14.35 4.27 2.46
CA ARG A 290 14.02 5.65 2.85
C ARG A 290 13.61 5.80 4.32
N TRP A 291 13.54 4.72 5.10
CA TRP A 291 13.13 4.77 6.51
C TRP A 291 13.91 5.79 7.32
N THR A 292 15.23 5.84 7.18
CA THR A 292 16.07 6.79 7.95
C THR A 292 15.67 8.23 7.66
N GLU A 293 15.56 8.60 6.39
CA GLU A 293 15.18 9.95 5.99
C GLU A 293 13.74 10.29 6.43
N ASP A 294 12.80 9.37 6.20
CA ASP A 294 11.39 9.57 6.55
C ASP A 294 11.20 9.66 8.07
N SER A 295 11.87 8.79 8.85
CA SER A 295 11.79 8.82 10.31
C SER A 295 12.41 10.07 10.90
N ASP A 296 13.55 10.55 10.40
CA ASP A 296 14.18 11.79 10.86
C ASP A 296 13.26 13.00 10.66
N LYS A 297 12.59 13.08 9.51
CA LYS A 297 11.59 14.13 9.24
C LYS A 297 10.40 14.04 10.20
N LEU A 298 9.84 12.82 10.38
CA LEU A 298 8.70 12.62 11.26
C LEU A 298 9.04 12.93 12.73
N TRP A 299 10.23 12.56 13.19
CA TRP A 299 10.72 12.94 14.52
C TRP A 299 10.87 14.46 14.66
N ALA A 300 11.45 15.13 13.67
CA ALA A 300 11.59 16.59 13.68
C ALA A 300 10.24 17.32 13.73
N TRP A 301 9.17 16.69 13.24
CA TRP A 301 7.79 17.23 13.27
C TRP A 301 6.96 16.71 14.45
N ASN A 302 7.54 15.94 15.37
CA ASN A 302 6.84 15.28 16.51
C ASN A 302 5.66 14.38 16.07
N LEU A 303 5.82 13.64 14.98
CA LEU A 303 4.77 12.79 14.39
C LEU A 303 5.05 11.29 14.52
N LEU A 304 6.24 10.88 15.01
CA LEU A 304 6.61 9.47 15.16
C LEU A 304 6.96 9.09 16.59
#